data_b9930fc1ee376f1ba2b0a17fbebb78b6
#
_entry.id   b9930fc1ee376f1ba2b0a17fbebb78b6
#
_cell.length_a   1.000
_cell.length_b   1.000
_cell.length_c   1.000
_cell.angle_alpha   90.00
_cell.angle_beta   90.00
_cell.angle_gamma   90.00
#
_symmetry.space_group_name_H-M   'P 1'
#
loop_
_entity.id
_entity.type
_entity.pdbx_description
1 polymer ?
#
loop_
_entity_poly.entity_id
_entity_poly.type
_entity_poly.pdbx_seq_one_letter_code
_entity_poly.pdbx_strand_id
1 'polypeptide(L)'
;MCPYKYYHVMKDSKDKKQWRYQMVQKAKEIGVKPAARIFHTSPPVVRKWLGRFNMQGYFGLADCSHKPHHSPRTTPDHMKKYIIALKGKYKRLGAVHVKQLENLSMAPKTMRNIWKEAGIPSRRRPKKHVTKNNLRQVKKLFKLFERNGEDTKDLFDIPEYYFQMKTLNLPKCQYTFREISCGVLFLGFANSRSLSHAQLFAVYINHFLKKFNALPDKASVRQTDNGSEYIGAWNAKKSSAYTRAIESLDGQYHRTIFPGAHRMQSDVETIHNLMEAEFYEIESFQNRQDFFNKASCYQLFFNLHRPNSYKENKTPWQLAHEKEPDLDQRMLMIPPVDLDKLLSWKASFLTKGGNDHLTVPW
;
A
#
# COMPACT_ATOMS: atom_id res chain seq x y z
N MET A 1 29.90 18.47 -35.37
CA MET A 1 28.53 18.71 -35.95
C MET A 1 28.43 18.02 -37.29
N CYS A 2 27.40 17.25 -37.57
CA CYS A 2 27.25 16.58 -38.87
C CYS A 2 26.97 17.64 -39.95
N PRO A 3 27.77 17.74 -41.05
CA PRO A 3 27.59 18.80 -42.04
C PRO A 3 26.36 18.60 -42.95
N TYR A 4 25.68 17.48 -42.84
CA TYR A 4 24.57 17.14 -43.71
C TYR A 4 23.22 17.52 -43.09
N LYS A 5 22.44 18.38 -43.73
CA LYS A 5 21.07 18.77 -43.35
C LYS A 5 20.12 17.56 -43.21
N TYR A 6 20.35 16.49 -43.96
CA TYR A 6 19.60 15.23 -43.82
C TYR A 6 19.53 14.72 -42.37
N TYR A 7 20.62 14.80 -41.61
CA TYR A 7 20.63 14.34 -40.23
C TYR A 7 19.64 15.11 -39.34
N HIS A 8 19.56 16.41 -39.51
CA HIS A 8 18.62 17.25 -38.75
C HIS A 8 17.17 16.94 -39.15
N VAL A 9 16.90 16.85 -40.47
CA VAL A 9 15.56 16.48 -40.95
C VAL A 9 15.13 15.12 -40.44
N MET A 10 16.01 14.12 -40.39
CA MET A 10 15.71 12.80 -39.89
C MET A 10 15.48 12.78 -38.36
N LYS A 11 16.15 13.63 -37.62
CA LYS A 11 15.96 13.75 -36.18
C LYS A 11 14.57 14.30 -35.83
N ASP A 12 14.13 15.30 -36.57
CA ASP A 12 12.94 16.09 -36.25
C ASP A 12 11.67 15.62 -37.01
N SER A 13 11.85 14.83 -38.07
CA SER A 13 10.72 14.34 -38.87
C SER A 13 9.90 13.27 -38.16
N LYS A 14 8.57 13.44 -38.17
CA LYS A 14 7.60 12.45 -37.70
C LYS A 14 7.46 11.29 -38.67
N ASP A 15 7.65 11.53 -39.97
CA ASP A 15 7.56 10.50 -41.02
C ASP A 15 8.91 10.30 -41.75
N LYS A 16 9.80 9.59 -41.06
CA LYS A 16 11.12 9.23 -41.59
C LYS A 16 11.07 8.29 -42.81
N LYS A 17 10.03 7.44 -42.90
CA LYS A 17 9.88 6.48 -44.00
C LYS A 17 9.54 7.20 -45.31
N GLN A 18 8.66 8.18 -45.25
CA GLN A 18 8.25 8.96 -46.43
C GLN A 18 9.44 9.77 -46.99
N TRP A 19 10.24 10.39 -46.15
CA TRP A 19 11.47 11.08 -46.57
C TRP A 19 12.46 10.12 -47.29
N ARG A 20 12.68 8.94 -46.71
CA ARG A 20 13.55 7.93 -47.31
C ARG A 20 12.98 7.40 -48.61
N TYR A 21 11.68 7.24 -48.68
CA TYR A 21 11.01 6.82 -49.91
C TYR A 21 11.21 7.83 -51.06
N GLN A 22 10.99 9.11 -50.81
CA GLN A 22 11.22 10.18 -51.77
C GLN A 22 12.69 10.20 -52.23
N MET A 23 13.63 10.08 -51.30
CA MET A 23 15.05 10.01 -51.62
C MET A 23 15.39 8.81 -52.51
N VAL A 24 14.81 7.62 -52.23
CA VAL A 24 15.02 6.40 -53.06
C VAL A 24 14.39 6.55 -54.42
N GLN A 25 13.19 7.09 -54.55
CA GLN A 25 12.55 7.34 -55.85
C GLN A 25 13.41 8.31 -56.69
N LYS A 26 13.87 9.39 -56.11
CA LYS A 26 14.74 10.36 -56.80
C LYS A 26 16.08 9.73 -57.20
N ALA A 27 16.62 8.85 -56.35
CA ALA A 27 17.84 8.12 -56.68
C ALA A 27 17.67 7.15 -57.85
N LYS A 28 16.48 6.59 -58.07
CA LYS A 28 16.14 5.76 -59.24
C LYS A 28 16.01 6.57 -60.54
N GLU A 29 15.50 7.81 -60.43
CA GLU A 29 15.31 8.70 -61.56
C GLU A 29 16.63 9.28 -62.08
N ILE A 30 17.40 9.92 -61.20
CA ILE A 30 18.54 10.75 -61.56
C ILE A 30 19.90 10.22 -61.09
N GLY A 31 19.89 9.06 -60.41
CA GLY A 31 21.10 8.43 -59.88
C GLY A 31 21.43 8.83 -58.45
N VAL A 32 22.33 8.03 -57.83
CA VAL A 32 22.67 8.13 -56.40
C VAL A 32 23.37 9.43 -56.03
N LYS A 33 24.35 9.88 -56.84
CA LYS A 33 25.11 11.11 -56.52
C LYS A 33 24.28 12.36 -56.60
N PRO A 34 23.46 12.62 -57.65
CA PRO A 34 22.56 13.76 -57.69
C PRO A 34 21.51 13.73 -56.59
N ALA A 35 20.91 12.57 -56.32
CA ALA A 35 19.95 12.42 -55.22
C ALA A 35 20.56 12.80 -53.84
N ALA A 36 21.79 12.36 -53.61
CA ALA A 36 22.49 12.71 -52.36
C ALA A 36 22.69 14.22 -52.19
N ARG A 37 22.94 14.96 -53.29
CA ARG A 37 23.05 16.40 -53.27
C ARG A 37 21.70 17.07 -52.93
N ILE A 38 20.62 16.65 -53.61
CA ILE A 38 19.25 17.19 -53.39
C ILE A 38 18.80 16.98 -51.95
N PHE A 39 19.02 15.80 -51.40
CA PHE A 39 18.62 15.49 -50.03
C PHE A 39 19.64 15.88 -48.97
N HIS A 40 20.71 16.62 -49.36
CA HIS A 40 21.77 17.05 -48.45
C HIS A 40 22.34 15.90 -47.58
N THR A 41 22.61 14.78 -48.21
CA THR A 41 23.18 13.57 -47.59
C THR A 41 24.39 13.04 -48.34
N SER A 42 24.98 11.95 -47.86
CA SER A 42 26.10 11.31 -48.52
C SER A 42 25.62 10.18 -49.43
N PRO A 43 26.33 9.90 -50.55
CA PRO A 43 25.99 8.80 -51.45
C PRO A 43 25.89 7.42 -50.76
N PRO A 44 26.72 7.07 -49.74
CA PRO A 44 26.55 5.82 -48.99
C PRO A 44 25.19 5.69 -48.30
N VAL A 45 24.63 6.80 -47.74
CA VAL A 45 23.29 6.80 -47.13
C VAL A 45 22.21 6.50 -48.16
N VAL A 46 22.29 7.11 -49.35
CA VAL A 46 21.34 6.83 -50.44
C VAL A 46 21.42 5.38 -50.89
N ARG A 47 22.63 4.84 -51.09
CA ARG A 47 22.84 3.41 -51.46
C ARG A 47 22.27 2.47 -50.40
N LYS A 48 22.48 2.77 -49.12
CA LYS A 48 21.93 1.99 -48.02
C LYS A 48 20.40 1.88 -48.10
N TRP A 49 19.72 2.99 -48.30
CA TRP A 49 18.26 3.01 -48.34
C TRP A 49 17.72 2.44 -49.67
N LEU A 50 18.40 2.67 -50.76
CA LEU A 50 18.08 2.07 -52.07
C LEU A 50 18.20 0.54 -51.99
N GLY A 51 19.29 -0.01 -51.43
CA GLY A 51 19.49 -1.45 -51.25
C GLY A 51 18.40 -2.07 -50.37
N ARG A 52 18.07 -1.41 -49.23
CA ARG A 52 17.00 -1.89 -48.36
C ARG A 52 15.62 -1.83 -49.01
N PHE A 53 15.36 -0.80 -49.80
CA PHE A 53 14.12 -0.69 -50.56
C PHE A 53 14.02 -1.79 -51.65
N ASN A 54 15.10 -2.09 -52.34
CA ASN A 54 15.11 -3.15 -53.37
C ASN A 54 14.89 -4.55 -52.76
N MET A 55 15.38 -4.80 -51.53
CA MET A 55 15.21 -6.08 -50.84
C MET A 55 13.84 -6.24 -50.13
N GLN A 56 13.33 -5.20 -49.53
CA GLN A 56 12.17 -5.26 -48.60
C GLN A 56 11.05 -4.27 -48.96
N GLY A 57 11.14 -3.58 -50.08
CA GLY A 57 10.18 -2.54 -50.47
C GLY A 57 10.11 -1.39 -49.48
N TYR A 58 8.95 -0.80 -49.39
CA TYR A 58 8.68 0.35 -48.48
C TYR A 58 8.94 0.01 -47.01
N PHE A 59 8.73 -1.25 -46.60
CA PHE A 59 8.99 -1.71 -45.22
C PHE A 59 10.47 -1.65 -44.84
N GLY A 60 11.37 -1.86 -45.80
CA GLY A 60 12.82 -1.74 -45.60
C GLY A 60 13.31 -0.35 -45.21
N LEU A 61 12.47 0.69 -45.37
CA LEU A 61 12.79 2.08 -45.02
C LEU A 61 12.55 2.39 -43.54
N ALA A 62 12.04 1.43 -42.77
CA ALA A 62 11.89 1.59 -41.32
C ALA A 62 13.25 1.55 -40.59
N ASP A 63 13.31 2.18 -39.41
CA ASP A 63 14.45 2.02 -38.53
C ASP A 63 14.50 0.60 -37.98
N CYS A 64 15.66 -0.01 -37.99
CA CYS A 64 15.89 -1.29 -37.32
C CYS A 64 16.12 -1.08 -35.84
N SER A 65 15.80 -2.08 -35.05
CA SER A 65 16.14 -2.07 -33.63
C SER A 65 17.65 -1.93 -33.42
N HIS A 66 18.04 -1.04 -32.55
CA HIS A 66 19.43 -0.88 -32.11
C HIS A 66 19.79 -1.80 -30.92
N LYS A 67 18.88 -2.68 -30.51
CA LYS A 67 19.15 -3.65 -29.44
C LYS A 67 20.21 -4.66 -29.94
N PRO A 68 21.20 -5.00 -29.11
CA PRO A 68 22.16 -6.04 -29.45
C PRO A 68 21.42 -7.38 -29.61
N HIS A 69 21.85 -8.18 -30.57
CA HIS A 69 21.30 -9.51 -30.86
C HIS A 69 21.54 -10.49 -29.70
N HIS A 70 22.63 -10.30 -28.96
CA HIS A 70 22.99 -11.09 -27.80
C HIS A 70 23.21 -10.16 -26.60
N SER A 71 22.58 -10.46 -25.45
CA SER A 71 22.75 -9.74 -24.20
C SER A 71 23.06 -10.73 -23.08
N PRO A 72 24.34 -10.89 -22.69
CA PRO A 72 24.76 -11.85 -21.66
C PRO A 72 24.12 -11.65 -20.30
N ARG A 73 23.69 -10.41 -20.02
CA ARG A 73 23.06 -10.03 -18.75
C ARG A 73 21.53 -10.12 -18.77
N THR A 74 20.95 -10.77 -19.77
CA THR A 74 19.49 -10.95 -19.82
C THR A 74 19.05 -11.92 -18.73
N THR A 75 18.01 -11.55 -18.00
CA THR A 75 17.42 -12.43 -16.97
C THR A 75 16.87 -13.70 -17.63
N PRO A 76 17.23 -14.91 -17.15
CA PRO A 76 16.73 -16.16 -17.68
C PRO A 76 15.19 -16.25 -17.66
N ASP A 77 14.61 -16.96 -18.63
CA ASP A 77 13.15 -16.99 -18.78
C ASP A 77 12.44 -17.69 -17.62
N HIS A 78 13.04 -18.71 -17.00
CA HIS A 78 12.49 -19.33 -15.80
C HIS A 78 12.38 -18.32 -14.64
N MET A 79 13.39 -17.45 -14.49
CA MET A 79 13.39 -16.37 -13.48
C MET A 79 12.32 -15.32 -13.78
N LYS A 80 12.12 -14.95 -15.07
CA LYS A 80 11.05 -14.04 -15.46
C LYS A 80 9.68 -14.61 -15.10
N LYS A 81 9.44 -15.89 -15.43
CA LYS A 81 8.20 -16.60 -15.09
C LYS A 81 7.96 -16.62 -13.57
N TYR A 82 9.00 -16.91 -12.80
CA TYR A 82 8.93 -16.88 -11.34
C TYR A 82 8.55 -15.48 -10.80
N ILE A 83 9.20 -14.41 -11.27
CA ILE A 83 8.90 -13.03 -10.87
C ILE A 83 7.46 -12.61 -11.24
N ILE A 84 6.95 -13.10 -12.38
CA ILE A 84 5.55 -12.87 -12.78
C ILE A 84 4.59 -13.60 -11.81
N ALA A 85 4.88 -14.86 -11.49
CA ALA A 85 4.08 -15.65 -10.53
C ALA A 85 4.04 -15.00 -9.14
N LEU A 86 5.17 -14.46 -8.67
CA LEU A 86 5.22 -13.71 -7.41
C LEU A 86 4.31 -12.48 -7.44
N LYS A 87 4.15 -11.82 -8.60
CA LYS A 87 3.21 -10.71 -8.70
C LYS A 87 1.75 -11.16 -8.62
N GLY A 88 1.44 -12.36 -9.07
CA GLY A 88 0.14 -13.01 -8.84
C GLY A 88 -0.11 -13.30 -7.36
N LYS A 89 0.91 -13.84 -6.65
CA LYS A 89 0.88 -14.10 -5.20
C LYS A 89 0.72 -12.81 -4.39
N TYR A 90 1.50 -11.77 -4.70
CA TYR A 90 1.54 -10.49 -3.99
C TYR A 90 0.91 -9.36 -4.80
N LYS A 91 -0.36 -9.50 -5.18
CA LYS A 91 -1.09 -8.64 -6.13
C LYS A 91 -0.84 -7.14 -5.99
N ARG A 92 -0.84 -6.61 -4.76
CA ARG A 92 -0.73 -5.17 -4.46
C ARG A 92 0.65 -4.70 -4.02
N LEU A 93 1.55 -5.60 -3.63
CA LEU A 93 2.89 -5.21 -3.17
C LEU A 93 3.79 -4.77 -4.33
N GLY A 94 4.64 -3.78 -4.05
CA GLY A 94 5.65 -3.27 -4.98
C GLY A 94 6.90 -4.15 -5.02
N ALA A 95 7.73 -3.98 -6.06
CA ALA A 95 8.94 -4.79 -6.28
C ALA A 95 9.93 -4.78 -5.10
N VAL A 96 10.01 -3.70 -4.34
CA VAL A 96 10.89 -3.60 -3.17
C VAL A 96 10.42 -4.56 -2.08
N HIS A 97 9.12 -4.56 -1.77
CA HIS A 97 8.54 -5.41 -0.74
C HIS A 97 8.58 -6.90 -1.14
N VAL A 98 8.25 -7.21 -2.41
CA VAL A 98 8.33 -8.59 -2.91
C VAL A 98 9.77 -9.11 -2.86
N LYS A 99 10.77 -8.28 -3.23
CA LYS A 99 12.18 -8.63 -3.11
C LYS A 99 12.55 -9.01 -1.67
N GLN A 100 12.09 -8.23 -0.70
CA GLN A 100 12.42 -8.42 0.72
C GLN A 100 11.74 -9.67 1.29
N LEU A 101 10.45 -9.87 0.98
CA LEU A 101 9.68 -11.03 1.46
C LEU A 101 10.20 -12.36 0.92
N GLU A 102 10.64 -12.38 -0.34
CA GLU A 102 11.15 -13.60 -0.99
C GLU A 102 12.68 -13.66 -1.01
N ASN A 103 13.35 -12.74 -0.31
CA ASN A 103 14.83 -12.65 -0.21
C ASN A 103 15.55 -12.74 -1.56
N LEU A 104 15.07 -11.98 -2.57
CA LEU A 104 15.59 -12.05 -3.92
C LEU A 104 16.88 -11.24 -4.08
N SER A 105 17.87 -11.78 -4.80
CA SER A 105 19.09 -11.04 -5.17
C SER A 105 18.84 -9.99 -6.25
N MET A 106 17.79 -10.16 -7.06
CA MET A 106 17.45 -9.30 -8.20
C MET A 106 17.10 -7.86 -7.77
N ALA A 107 17.54 -6.88 -8.58
CA ALA A 107 17.21 -5.47 -8.34
C ALA A 107 15.72 -5.19 -8.57
N PRO A 108 15.07 -4.38 -7.72
CA PRO A 108 13.65 -4.03 -7.89
C PRO A 108 13.31 -3.36 -9.23
N LYS A 109 14.29 -2.68 -9.86
CA LYS A 109 14.13 -2.10 -11.19
C LYS A 109 13.94 -3.19 -12.26
N THR A 110 14.71 -4.25 -12.19
CA THR A 110 14.62 -5.40 -13.11
C THR A 110 13.26 -6.09 -12.96
N MET A 111 12.79 -6.31 -11.72
CA MET A 111 11.46 -6.89 -11.48
C MET A 111 10.34 -6.04 -12.09
N ARG A 112 10.40 -4.71 -11.94
CA ARG A 112 9.41 -3.80 -12.54
C ARG A 112 9.43 -3.85 -14.07
N ASN A 113 10.60 -3.98 -14.67
CA ASN A 113 10.72 -4.12 -16.12
C ASN A 113 10.09 -5.44 -16.60
N ILE A 114 10.35 -6.55 -15.91
CA ILE A 114 9.73 -7.86 -16.22
C ILE A 114 8.21 -7.77 -16.13
N TRP A 115 7.66 -7.15 -15.08
CA TRP A 115 6.20 -6.95 -14.94
C TRP A 115 5.63 -6.07 -16.05
N LYS A 116 6.35 -5.02 -16.45
CA LYS A 116 5.95 -4.13 -17.54
C LYS A 116 5.95 -4.89 -18.89
N GLU A 117 6.97 -5.70 -19.15
CA GLU A 117 7.07 -6.54 -20.36
C GLU A 117 5.95 -7.59 -20.40
N ALA A 118 5.55 -8.12 -19.25
CA ALA A 118 4.41 -9.03 -19.10
C ALA A 118 3.04 -8.34 -19.16
N GLY A 119 2.98 -7.02 -19.41
CA GLY A 119 1.73 -6.27 -19.49
C GLY A 119 1.05 -6.01 -18.15
N ILE A 120 1.72 -6.28 -17.03
CA ILE A 120 1.14 -6.06 -15.70
C ILE A 120 1.19 -4.56 -15.36
N PRO A 121 0.04 -3.89 -15.17
CA PRO A 121 -0.01 -2.46 -14.95
C PRO A 121 0.64 -2.07 -13.62
N SER A 122 1.45 -1.01 -13.67
CA SER A 122 1.96 -0.35 -12.48
C SER A 122 0.95 0.68 -11.99
N ARG A 123 0.32 0.44 -10.83
CA ARG A 123 -0.58 1.42 -10.23
C ARG A 123 0.25 2.61 -9.70
N ARG A 124 0.46 3.62 -10.55
CA ARG A 124 1.06 4.88 -10.12
C ARG A 124 -0.01 5.76 -9.52
N ARG A 125 -0.01 5.94 -8.22
CA ARG A 125 -0.74 7.08 -7.61
C ARG A 125 -0.01 8.37 -8.00
N PRO A 126 -0.72 9.41 -8.47
CA PRO A 126 -0.10 10.72 -8.70
C PRO A 126 0.53 11.22 -7.41
N LYS A 127 1.77 11.70 -7.49
CA LYS A 127 2.43 12.33 -6.34
C LYS A 127 1.68 13.61 -6.00
N LYS A 128 1.04 13.66 -4.84
CA LYS A 128 0.54 14.93 -4.30
C LYS A 128 1.76 15.75 -3.87
N HIS A 129 2.01 16.85 -4.55
CA HIS A 129 2.97 17.85 -4.10
C HIS A 129 2.42 18.55 -2.86
N VAL A 130 2.84 18.10 -1.70
CA VAL A 130 2.62 18.82 -0.45
C VAL A 130 3.97 18.88 0.25
N THR A 131 4.39 20.08 0.61
CA THR A 131 5.51 20.29 1.52
C THR A 131 5.12 19.58 2.84
N LYS A 132 5.63 18.38 3.04
CA LYS A 132 5.35 17.60 4.25
C LYS A 132 6.26 18.14 5.34
N ASN A 133 5.70 18.78 6.35
CA ASN A 133 6.41 18.96 7.61
C ASN A 133 6.93 17.59 8.06
N ASN A 134 8.18 17.54 8.52
CA ASN A 134 8.88 16.28 8.76
C ASN A 134 8.42 15.61 10.08
N LEU A 135 7.11 15.36 10.20
CA LEU A 135 6.51 14.68 11.33
C LEU A 135 7.07 13.26 11.55
N ARG A 136 7.71 12.67 10.53
CA ARG A 136 8.31 11.34 10.63
C ARG A 136 9.43 11.27 11.65
N GLN A 137 10.28 12.30 11.73
CA GLN A 137 11.38 12.34 12.71
C GLN A 137 10.81 12.42 14.12
N VAL A 138 9.79 13.25 14.33
CA VAL A 138 9.12 13.37 15.63
C VAL A 138 8.45 12.05 16.03
N LYS A 139 7.76 11.39 15.10
CA LYS A 139 7.10 10.09 15.37
C LYS A 139 8.07 8.98 15.72
N LYS A 140 9.30 8.99 15.19
CA LYS A 140 10.34 8.02 15.56
C LYS A 140 10.81 8.15 17.03
N LEU A 141 10.69 9.34 17.62
CA LEU A 141 11.13 9.62 18.99
C LEU A 141 10.17 9.11 20.06
N PHE A 142 8.91 8.84 19.70
CA PHE A 142 7.94 8.31 20.66
C PHE A 142 8.37 6.92 21.13
N LYS A 143 8.16 6.65 22.42
CA LYS A 143 8.26 5.31 22.98
C LYS A 143 7.15 4.42 22.41
N LEU A 144 7.33 3.11 22.54
CA LEU A 144 6.31 2.14 22.14
C LEU A 144 5.01 2.40 22.92
N PHE A 145 3.88 2.44 22.23
CA PHE A 145 2.54 2.74 22.76
C PHE A 145 2.38 4.10 23.47
N GLU A 146 3.37 4.99 23.42
CA GLU A 146 3.24 6.37 23.94
C GLU A 146 2.19 7.17 23.15
N ARG A 147 2.13 6.98 21.84
CA ARG A 147 1.17 7.62 20.95
C ARG A 147 0.48 6.59 20.08
N ASN A 148 -0.83 6.57 20.15
CA ASN A 148 -1.67 5.63 19.43
C ASN A 148 -2.78 6.38 18.71
N GLY A 149 -3.11 5.98 17.48
CA GLY A 149 -4.26 6.50 16.73
C GLY A 149 -5.37 5.46 16.67
N GLU A 150 -6.59 5.88 16.90
CA GLU A 150 -7.78 5.08 16.61
C GLU A 150 -8.69 5.81 15.63
N ASP A 151 -9.31 5.02 14.75
CA ASP A 151 -10.27 5.51 13.79
C ASP A 151 -11.20 4.38 13.34
N THR A 152 -12.40 4.76 12.88
CA THR A 152 -13.41 3.83 12.39
C THR A 152 -13.62 4.05 10.90
N LYS A 153 -13.58 2.97 10.12
CA LYS A 153 -13.89 2.97 8.70
C LYS A 153 -15.19 2.23 8.44
N ASP A 154 -16.10 2.88 7.71
CA ASP A 154 -17.24 2.21 7.11
C ASP A 154 -16.79 1.40 5.89
N LEU A 155 -17.35 0.21 5.68
CA LEU A 155 -16.91 -0.75 4.67
C LEU A 155 -17.85 -0.89 3.49
N PHE A 156 -19.01 -0.21 3.52
CA PHE A 156 -20.02 -0.31 2.47
C PHE A 156 -19.70 0.51 1.21
N ASP A 157 -18.65 1.33 1.23
CA ASP A 157 -18.14 2.07 0.08
C ASP A 157 -17.10 1.28 -0.76
N ILE A 158 -16.78 0.04 -0.36
CA ILE A 158 -15.83 -0.83 -1.05
C ILE A 158 -16.61 -1.80 -1.96
N PRO A 159 -16.60 -1.62 -3.30
CA PRO A 159 -17.44 -2.37 -4.21
C PRO A 159 -17.24 -3.89 -4.14
N GLU A 160 -15.99 -4.36 -4.07
CA GLU A 160 -15.63 -5.77 -4.03
C GLU A 160 -16.07 -6.47 -2.74
N TYR A 161 -16.15 -5.71 -1.65
CA TYR A 161 -16.61 -6.21 -0.35
C TYR A 161 -18.10 -6.11 -0.15
N TYR A 162 -18.76 -5.11 -0.73
CA TYR A 162 -20.16 -4.76 -0.48
C TYR A 162 -21.15 -5.92 -0.70
N PHE A 163 -21.02 -6.64 -1.82
CA PHE A 163 -21.90 -7.77 -2.13
C PHE A 163 -21.68 -8.92 -1.15
N GLN A 164 -20.45 -9.25 -0.83
CA GLN A 164 -20.11 -10.29 0.14
C GLN A 164 -20.61 -9.92 1.54
N MET A 165 -20.44 -8.66 1.93
CA MET A 165 -20.90 -8.13 3.22
C MET A 165 -22.41 -8.33 3.39
N LYS A 166 -23.22 -8.03 2.39
CA LYS A 166 -24.68 -8.20 2.45
C LYS A 166 -25.09 -9.67 2.45
N THR A 167 -24.51 -10.47 1.57
CA THR A 167 -24.91 -11.88 1.37
C THR A 167 -24.52 -12.76 2.55
N LEU A 168 -23.34 -12.52 3.12
CA LEU A 168 -22.74 -13.36 4.17
C LEU A 168 -22.83 -12.74 5.58
N ASN A 169 -23.55 -11.63 5.72
CA ASN A 169 -23.67 -10.88 6.98
C ASN A 169 -22.31 -10.57 7.62
N LEU A 170 -21.38 -10.06 6.80
CA LEU A 170 -20.06 -9.68 7.26
C LEU A 170 -20.10 -8.31 7.96
N PRO A 171 -19.04 -7.94 8.74
CA PRO A 171 -18.96 -6.66 9.41
C PRO A 171 -19.09 -5.46 8.47
N LYS A 172 -19.74 -4.40 8.94
CA LYS A 172 -19.97 -3.15 8.18
C LYS A 172 -19.00 -2.05 8.54
N CYS A 173 -18.36 -2.15 9.71
CA CYS A 173 -17.44 -1.16 10.25
C CYS A 173 -16.17 -1.84 10.74
N GLN A 174 -15.02 -1.21 10.44
CA GLN A 174 -13.71 -1.58 10.96
C GLN A 174 -13.27 -0.56 11.98
N TYR A 175 -12.88 -1.01 13.16
CA TYR A 175 -12.22 -0.25 14.21
C TYR A 175 -10.72 -0.54 14.11
N THR A 176 -9.91 0.49 14.06
CA THR A 176 -8.47 0.39 13.83
C THR A 176 -7.70 1.04 14.95
N PHE A 177 -6.87 0.27 15.63
CA PHE A 177 -5.86 0.80 16.54
C PHE A 177 -4.50 0.75 15.87
N ARG A 178 -3.79 1.87 15.90
CA ARG A 178 -2.47 2.01 15.28
C ARG A 178 -1.49 2.64 16.25
N GLU A 179 -0.45 1.91 16.64
CA GLU A 179 0.71 2.47 17.33
C GLU A 179 1.52 3.33 16.35
N ILE A 180 1.90 4.53 16.74
CA ILE A 180 2.44 5.55 15.83
C ILE A 180 3.93 5.36 15.54
N SER A 181 4.73 4.97 16.53
CA SER A 181 6.19 4.94 16.40
C SER A 181 6.68 3.75 15.55
N CYS A 182 6.23 2.56 15.85
CA CYS A 182 6.58 1.32 15.15
C CYS A 182 5.56 0.95 14.07
N GLY A 183 4.29 1.22 14.34
CA GLY A 183 3.21 0.97 13.44
C GLY A 183 2.55 -0.39 13.66
N VAL A 184 2.51 -0.87 14.89
CA VAL A 184 1.72 -2.05 15.27
C VAL A 184 0.24 -1.79 15.03
N LEU A 185 -0.46 -2.77 14.50
CA LEU A 185 -1.86 -2.73 14.09
C LEU A 185 -2.69 -3.74 14.86
N PHE A 186 -3.82 -3.28 15.42
CA PHE A 186 -4.89 -4.14 15.91
C PHE A 186 -6.23 -3.73 15.30
N LEU A 187 -7.07 -4.73 15.06
CA LEU A 187 -8.34 -4.57 14.36
C LEU A 187 -9.52 -5.05 15.20
N GLY A 188 -10.64 -4.36 15.05
CA GLY A 188 -11.93 -4.78 15.55
C GLY A 188 -12.99 -4.57 14.48
N PHE A 189 -14.08 -5.34 14.53
CA PHE A 189 -15.13 -5.27 13.51
C PHE A 189 -16.51 -5.32 14.16
N ALA A 190 -17.46 -4.57 13.59
CA ALA A 190 -18.84 -4.51 14.04
C ALA A 190 -19.81 -4.30 12.86
N ASN A 191 -21.09 -4.56 13.11
CA ASN A 191 -22.17 -4.28 12.17
C ASN A 191 -22.64 -2.81 12.23
N SER A 192 -22.19 -2.04 13.24
CA SER A 192 -22.54 -0.63 13.38
C SER A 192 -21.43 0.18 14.01
N ARG A 193 -21.36 1.43 13.64
CA ARG A 193 -20.51 2.44 14.30
C ARG A 193 -21.22 2.91 15.57
N SER A 194 -20.62 2.68 16.73
CA SER A 194 -21.20 3.10 18.01
C SER A 194 -20.16 3.40 19.07
N LEU A 195 -20.53 4.27 20.02
CA LEU A 195 -19.73 4.59 21.20
C LEU A 195 -19.43 3.33 22.05
N SER A 196 -20.41 2.41 22.18
CA SER A 196 -20.23 1.16 22.92
C SER A 196 -19.19 0.25 22.29
N HIS A 197 -19.18 0.11 20.96
CA HIS A 197 -18.17 -0.68 20.25
C HIS A 197 -16.78 -0.05 20.38
N ALA A 198 -16.65 1.27 20.20
CA ALA A 198 -15.37 1.97 20.37
C ALA A 198 -14.84 1.80 21.80
N GLN A 199 -15.69 1.97 22.81
CA GLN A 199 -15.32 1.74 24.21
C GLN A 199 -14.85 0.31 24.46
N LEU A 200 -15.59 -0.69 23.98
CA LEU A 200 -15.21 -2.09 24.14
C LEU A 200 -13.89 -2.42 23.46
N PHE A 201 -13.68 -1.93 22.25
CA PHE A 201 -12.45 -2.12 21.52
C PHE A 201 -11.25 -1.54 22.28
N ALA A 202 -11.38 -0.31 22.78
CA ALA A 202 -10.34 0.35 23.52
C ALA A 202 -9.98 -0.38 24.83
N VAL A 203 -10.99 -0.80 25.59
CA VAL A 203 -10.81 -1.56 26.85
C VAL A 203 -10.16 -2.91 26.55
N TYR A 204 -10.60 -3.61 25.51
CA TYR A 204 -10.05 -4.89 25.08
C TYR A 204 -8.56 -4.79 24.75
N ILE A 205 -8.18 -3.84 23.90
CA ILE A 205 -6.78 -3.62 23.53
C ILE A 205 -5.92 -3.28 24.74
N ASN A 206 -6.38 -2.37 25.60
CA ASN A 206 -5.63 -1.97 26.80
C ASN A 206 -5.42 -3.13 27.77
N HIS A 207 -6.48 -3.92 28.01
CA HIS A 207 -6.38 -5.09 28.88
C HIS A 207 -5.35 -6.11 28.36
N PHE A 208 -5.38 -6.36 27.05
CA PHE A 208 -4.46 -7.28 26.42
C PHE A 208 -3.02 -6.78 26.46
N LEU A 209 -2.77 -5.51 26.12
CA LEU A 209 -1.44 -4.90 26.17
C LEU A 209 -0.88 -4.89 27.59
N LYS A 210 -1.74 -4.64 28.60
CA LYS A 210 -1.36 -4.69 30.03
C LYS A 210 -0.92 -6.10 30.43
N LYS A 211 -1.59 -7.15 29.96
CA LYS A 211 -1.24 -8.55 30.24
C LYS A 211 0.18 -8.92 29.81
N PHE A 212 0.69 -8.27 28.77
CA PHE A 212 2.04 -8.48 28.24
C PHE A 212 3.03 -7.39 28.65
N ASN A 213 2.69 -6.56 29.61
CA ASN A 213 3.52 -5.42 30.06
C ASN A 213 3.98 -4.52 28.89
N ALA A 214 3.16 -4.43 27.85
CA ALA A 214 3.51 -3.67 26.65
C ALA A 214 3.13 -2.18 26.72
N LEU A 215 2.31 -1.79 27.70
CA LEU A 215 1.98 -0.38 27.94
C LEU A 215 3.15 0.34 28.63
N PRO A 216 3.47 1.59 28.24
CA PRO A 216 4.54 2.34 28.86
C PRO A 216 4.20 2.66 30.32
N ASP A 217 5.23 2.67 31.19
CA ASP A 217 5.09 3.09 32.60
C ASP A 217 4.66 4.56 32.77
N LYS A 218 4.87 5.35 31.71
CA LYS A 218 4.48 6.75 31.61
C LYS A 218 3.23 6.91 30.75
N ALA A 219 2.86 8.17 30.48
CA ALA A 219 1.67 8.52 29.73
C ALA A 219 1.57 7.86 28.35
N SER A 220 0.47 7.20 28.07
CA SER A 220 0.03 6.70 26.76
C SER A 220 -1.14 7.57 26.28
N VAL A 221 -1.02 8.16 25.10
CA VAL A 221 -2.05 9.02 24.53
C VAL A 221 -2.73 8.31 23.37
N ARG A 222 -4.04 8.16 23.46
CA ARG A 222 -4.89 7.66 22.41
C ARG A 222 -5.54 8.82 21.68
N GLN A 223 -5.24 8.93 20.39
CA GLN A 223 -5.71 10.02 19.54
C GLN A 223 -6.80 9.51 18.62
N THR A 224 -7.95 10.20 18.60
CA THR A 224 -9.07 9.94 17.69
C THR A 224 -9.45 11.21 16.93
N ASP A 225 -10.32 11.08 15.94
CA ASP A 225 -11.06 12.21 15.42
C ASP A 225 -12.18 12.66 16.38
N ASN A 226 -13.02 13.60 15.92
CA ASN A 226 -14.17 14.08 16.66
C ASN A 226 -15.46 13.30 16.32
N GLY A 227 -15.34 12.04 15.91
CA GLY A 227 -16.47 11.17 15.62
C GLY A 227 -17.36 10.94 16.84
N SER A 228 -18.67 10.82 16.63
CA SER A 228 -19.63 10.61 17.70
C SER A 228 -19.41 9.30 18.48
N GLU A 229 -18.75 8.33 17.86
CA GLU A 229 -18.31 7.07 18.47
C GLU A 229 -17.22 7.26 19.52
N TYR A 230 -16.50 8.39 19.52
CA TYR A 230 -15.44 8.71 20.48
C TYR A 230 -15.85 9.80 21.45
N ILE A 231 -16.46 10.89 20.97
CA ILE A 231 -16.82 12.03 21.83
C ILE A 231 -18.26 11.99 22.33
N GLY A 232 -19.11 11.10 21.78
CA GLY A 232 -20.55 11.10 22.05
C GLY A 232 -21.26 12.31 21.42
N ALA A 233 -22.27 12.85 22.10
CA ALA A 233 -22.96 14.04 21.61
C ALA A 233 -22.02 15.28 21.69
N TRP A 234 -21.92 16.04 20.60
CA TRP A 234 -21.04 17.23 20.49
C TRP A 234 -21.32 18.32 21.52
N ASN A 235 -22.55 18.36 22.05
CA ASN A 235 -22.99 19.32 23.08
C ASN A 235 -22.99 18.74 24.51
N ALA A 236 -22.44 17.54 24.70
CA ALA A 236 -22.39 16.90 26.00
C ALA A 236 -21.50 17.69 26.98
N LYS A 237 -22.00 18.00 28.16
CA LYS A 237 -21.24 18.68 29.22
C LYS A 237 -20.22 17.76 29.91
N LYS A 238 -20.38 16.44 29.81
CA LYS A 238 -19.50 15.42 30.41
C LYS A 238 -18.70 14.71 29.34
N SER A 239 -17.50 14.25 29.69
CA SER A 239 -16.69 13.39 28.81
C SER A 239 -17.45 12.13 28.43
N SER A 240 -17.21 11.65 27.20
CA SER A 240 -17.85 10.46 26.67
C SER A 240 -17.55 9.19 27.49
N ALA A 241 -18.35 8.14 27.31
CA ALA A 241 -18.07 6.84 27.93
C ALA A 241 -16.73 6.26 27.43
N TYR A 242 -16.37 6.51 26.17
CA TYR A 242 -15.07 6.15 25.60
C TYR A 242 -13.92 6.85 26.34
N THR A 243 -13.98 8.19 26.46
CA THR A 243 -12.96 8.98 27.18
C THR A 243 -12.79 8.51 28.61
N ARG A 244 -13.91 8.33 29.33
CA ARG A 244 -13.88 7.84 30.73
C ARG A 244 -13.27 6.44 30.84
N ALA A 245 -13.56 5.54 29.89
CA ALA A 245 -13.00 4.20 29.89
C ALA A 245 -11.50 4.19 29.65
N ILE A 246 -10.99 5.08 28.80
CA ILE A 246 -9.54 5.23 28.59
C ILE A 246 -8.89 5.84 29.84
N GLU A 247 -9.41 6.95 30.34
CA GLU A 247 -8.81 7.75 31.41
C GLU A 247 -9.05 7.14 32.81
N SER A 248 -9.86 6.07 32.93
CA SER A 248 -9.94 5.26 34.14
C SER A 248 -8.73 4.36 34.37
N LEU A 249 -7.87 4.22 33.37
CA LEU A 249 -6.63 3.45 33.46
C LEU A 249 -5.46 4.40 33.72
N ASP A 250 -4.62 4.06 34.70
CA ASP A 250 -3.45 4.87 35.05
C ASP A 250 -2.56 5.13 33.84
N GLY A 251 -2.16 6.40 33.69
CA GLY A 251 -1.29 6.82 32.60
C GLY A 251 -1.92 6.85 31.20
N GLN A 252 -3.20 6.55 31.05
CA GLN A 252 -3.90 6.59 29.77
C GLN A 252 -4.65 7.90 29.57
N TYR A 253 -4.53 8.52 28.41
CA TYR A 253 -5.17 9.78 28.06
C TYR A 253 -5.85 9.73 26.72
N HIS A 254 -7.07 10.23 26.62
CA HIS A 254 -7.74 10.44 25.34
C HIS A 254 -7.55 11.87 24.86
N ARG A 255 -7.22 12.03 23.58
CA ARG A 255 -7.10 13.34 22.92
C ARG A 255 -7.72 13.27 21.54
N THR A 256 -8.60 14.21 21.23
CA THR A 256 -9.12 14.38 19.87
C THR A 256 -8.18 15.28 19.06
N ILE A 257 -8.19 15.11 17.74
CA ILE A 257 -7.50 16.03 16.84
C ILE A 257 -8.26 17.36 16.76
N PHE A 258 -7.53 18.45 16.49
CA PHE A 258 -8.17 19.73 16.21
C PHE A 258 -9.03 19.65 14.95
N PRO A 259 -10.20 20.33 14.90
CA PRO A 259 -11.01 20.42 13.71
C PRO A 259 -10.17 20.85 12.49
N GLY A 260 -10.25 20.12 11.39
CA GLY A 260 -9.46 20.36 10.16
C GLY A 260 -8.03 19.82 10.18
N ALA A 261 -7.54 19.25 11.30
CA ALA A 261 -6.18 18.70 11.40
C ALA A 261 -6.07 17.24 10.94
N HIS A 262 -6.74 16.84 9.85
CA HIS A 262 -6.77 15.46 9.31
C HIS A 262 -5.39 14.82 9.15
N ARG A 263 -4.34 15.61 8.93
CA ARG A 263 -2.96 15.10 8.83
C ARG A 263 -2.46 14.41 10.09
N MET A 264 -3.06 14.69 11.24
CA MET A 264 -2.68 14.04 12.50
C MET A 264 -3.11 12.56 12.54
N GLN A 265 -4.12 12.17 11.76
CA GLN A 265 -4.59 10.78 11.63
C GLN A 265 -4.07 10.04 10.38
N SER A 266 -3.15 10.64 9.65
CA SER A 266 -2.62 10.07 8.40
C SER A 266 -2.04 8.64 8.53
N ASP A 267 -1.64 8.21 9.72
CA ASP A 267 -1.15 6.85 9.96
C ASP A 267 -2.30 5.84 9.89
N VAL A 268 -3.45 6.14 10.52
CA VAL A 268 -4.63 5.27 10.50
C VAL A 268 -5.29 5.30 9.12
N GLU A 269 -5.46 6.48 8.51
CA GLU A 269 -5.96 6.60 7.12
C GLU A 269 -5.11 5.79 6.14
N THR A 270 -3.79 5.75 6.35
CA THR A 270 -2.90 4.92 5.53
C THR A 270 -3.24 3.45 5.66
N ILE A 271 -3.55 2.96 6.87
CA ILE A 271 -3.97 1.57 7.10
C ILE A 271 -5.29 1.28 6.40
N HIS A 272 -6.27 2.16 6.50
CA HIS A 272 -7.56 1.98 5.82
C HIS A 272 -7.36 1.80 4.30
N ASN A 273 -6.54 2.66 3.68
CA ASN A 273 -6.21 2.55 2.25
C ASN A 273 -5.41 1.28 1.91
N LEU A 274 -4.55 0.79 2.82
CA LEU A 274 -3.79 -0.43 2.61
C LEU A 274 -4.69 -1.66 2.71
N MET A 275 -5.53 -1.73 3.74
CA MET A 275 -6.49 -2.82 3.91
C MET A 275 -7.49 -2.88 2.76
N GLU A 276 -7.97 -1.74 2.29
CA GLU A 276 -8.84 -1.70 1.11
C GLU A 276 -8.17 -2.38 -0.07
N ALA A 277 -6.92 -2.00 -0.37
CA ALA A 277 -6.19 -2.50 -1.53
C ALA A 277 -5.59 -3.91 -1.35
N GLU A 278 -5.25 -4.33 -0.14
CA GLU A 278 -4.50 -5.56 0.13
C GLU A 278 -5.37 -6.66 0.74
N PHE A 279 -6.57 -6.32 1.23
CA PHE A 279 -7.48 -7.27 1.85
C PHE A 279 -8.88 -7.23 1.22
N TYR A 280 -9.64 -6.13 1.35
CA TYR A 280 -11.03 -6.10 0.90
C TYR A 280 -11.21 -6.22 -0.61
N GLU A 281 -10.34 -5.59 -1.43
CA GLU A 281 -10.43 -5.65 -2.90
C GLU A 281 -10.01 -7.01 -3.49
N ILE A 282 -9.38 -7.88 -2.71
CA ILE A 282 -8.77 -9.12 -3.25
C ILE A 282 -9.26 -10.40 -2.60
N GLU A 283 -9.83 -10.33 -1.38
CA GLU A 283 -10.29 -11.52 -0.67
C GLU A 283 -11.75 -11.85 -0.99
N SER A 284 -12.02 -13.14 -1.06
CA SER A 284 -13.38 -13.69 -1.14
C SER A 284 -13.65 -14.46 0.14
N PHE A 285 -14.83 -14.27 0.75
CA PHE A 285 -15.16 -14.86 2.04
C PHE A 285 -16.25 -15.91 1.85
N GLN A 286 -16.20 -16.99 2.63
CA GLN A 286 -17.22 -18.03 2.64
C GLN A 286 -18.32 -17.74 3.67
N ASN A 287 -17.94 -17.18 4.80
CA ASN A 287 -18.83 -16.83 5.91
C ASN A 287 -18.13 -15.85 6.87
N ARG A 288 -18.85 -15.41 7.93
CA ARG A 288 -18.30 -14.50 8.93
C ARG A 288 -17.07 -15.03 9.64
N GLN A 289 -16.98 -16.33 9.93
CA GLN A 289 -15.82 -16.93 10.60
C GLN A 289 -14.58 -16.92 9.68
N ASP A 290 -14.76 -17.23 8.40
CA ASP A 290 -13.69 -17.18 7.40
C ASP A 290 -13.15 -15.74 7.26
N PHE A 291 -14.05 -14.73 7.30
CA PHE A 291 -13.64 -13.33 7.34
C PHE A 291 -12.69 -13.03 8.51
N PHE A 292 -13.06 -13.44 9.74
CA PHE A 292 -12.22 -13.20 10.92
C PHE A 292 -10.91 -13.97 10.86
N ASN A 293 -10.91 -15.20 10.36
CA ASN A 293 -9.68 -15.98 10.14
C ASN A 293 -8.72 -15.28 9.17
N LYS A 294 -9.23 -14.81 8.05
CA LYS A 294 -8.44 -14.07 7.05
C LYS A 294 -7.98 -12.71 7.58
N ALA A 295 -8.82 -12.01 8.32
CA ALA A 295 -8.45 -10.76 8.98
C ALA A 295 -7.34 -10.97 10.01
N SER A 296 -7.38 -12.09 10.76
CA SER A 296 -6.29 -12.49 11.68
C SER A 296 -4.99 -12.74 10.93
N CYS A 297 -5.05 -13.49 9.83
CA CYS A 297 -3.87 -13.72 8.98
C CYS A 297 -3.30 -12.42 8.43
N TYR A 298 -4.17 -11.50 7.97
CA TYR A 298 -3.73 -10.20 7.48
C TYR A 298 -3.07 -9.35 8.57
N GLN A 299 -3.67 -9.27 9.77
CA GLN A 299 -3.12 -8.54 10.91
C GLN A 299 -1.74 -9.07 11.31
N LEU A 300 -1.58 -10.39 11.40
CA LEU A 300 -0.30 -11.04 11.69
C LEU A 300 0.72 -10.79 10.58
N PHE A 301 0.33 -10.95 9.31
CA PHE A 301 1.19 -10.61 8.17
C PHE A 301 1.63 -9.16 8.21
N PHE A 302 0.70 -8.26 8.51
CA PHE A 302 0.99 -6.82 8.60
C PHE A 302 2.02 -6.50 9.66
N ASN A 303 1.85 -7.07 10.86
CA ASN A 303 2.71 -6.81 12.02
C ASN A 303 4.08 -7.50 11.93
N LEU A 304 4.12 -8.74 11.43
CA LEU A 304 5.31 -9.60 11.49
C LEU A 304 6.11 -9.62 10.19
N HIS A 305 5.45 -9.49 9.03
CA HIS A 305 6.08 -9.76 7.74
C HIS A 305 6.03 -8.60 6.75
N ARG A 306 5.01 -7.73 6.84
CA ARG A 306 4.83 -6.67 5.85
C ARG A 306 5.87 -5.54 6.03
N PRO A 307 6.82 -5.35 5.08
CA PRO A 307 7.81 -4.29 5.20
C PRO A 307 7.18 -2.91 5.01
N ASN A 308 7.62 -1.95 5.79
CA ASN A 308 7.20 -0.55 5.65
C ASN A 308 8.30 0.28 4.97
N SER A 309 8.07 0.68 3.72
CA SER A 309 9.03 1.48 2.94
C SER A 309 9.39 2.85 3.56
N TYR A 310 8.54 3.37 4.44
CA TYR A 310 8.79 4.62 5.16
C TYR A 310 9.56 4.43 6.47
N LYS A 311 9.74 3.19 6.90
CA LYS A 311 10.42 2.79 8.13
C LYS A 311 11.54 1.79 7.81
N GLU A 312 12.41 2.15 6.89
CA GLU A 312 13.62 1.40 6.50
C GLU A 312 13.33 -0.03 5.99
N ASN A 313 12.13 -0.24 5.45
CA ASN A 313 11.59 -1.56 5.06
C ASN A 313 11.51 -2.57 6.20
N LYS A 314 11.55 -2.12 7.45
CA LYS A 314 11.32 -2.96 8.62
C LYS A 314 9.84 -3.21 8.84
N THR A 315 9.53 -4.33 9.47
CA THR A 315 8.17 -4.65 9.92
C THR A 315 7.83 -3.90 11.21
N PRO A 316 6.55 -3.74 11.57
CA PRO A 316 6.17 -3.19 12.87
C PRO A 316 6.81 -3.90 14.05
N TRP A 317 6.89 -5.25 14.00
CA TRP A 317 7.53 -6.04 15.03
C TRP A 317 9.03 -5.77 15.16
N GLN A 318 9.77 -5.75 14.05
CA GLN A 318 11.21 -5.45 14.09
C GLN A 318 11.49 -4.10 14.74
N LEU A 319 10.66 -3.09 14.44
CA LEU A 319 10.79 -1.76 15.05
C LEU A 319 10.40 -1.74 16.54
N ALA A 320 9.39 -2.52 16.92
CA ALA A 320 8.98 -2.63 18.31
C ALA A 320 10.05 -3.31 19.17
N HIS A 321 10.57 -4.43 18.68
CA HIS A 321 11.65 -5.18 19.34
C HIS A 321 12.97 -4.41 19.44
N GLU A 322 13.29 -3.57 18.45
CA GLU A 322 14.46 -2.67 18.52
C GLU A 322 14.31 -1.60 19.62
N LYS A 323 13.08 -1.18 19.93
CA LYS A 323 12.81 -0.20 21.00
C LYS A 323 12.72 -0.84 22.37
N GLU A 324 12.15 -2.01 22.45
CA GLU A 324 11.92 -2.77 23.68
C GLU A 324 12.28 -4.25 23.40
N PRO A 325 13.57 -4.62 23.61
CA PRO A 325 14.05 -5.98 23.31
C PRO A 325 13.37 -7.08 24.15
N ASP A 326 12.91 -6.74 25.36
CA ASP A 326 12.25 -7.69 26.27
C ASP A 326 10.74 -7.85 25.99
N LEU A 327 10.25 -7.19 24.93
CA LEU A 327 8.84 -7.22 24.57
C LEU A 327 8.42 -8.62 24.10
N ASP A 328 7.34 -9.13 24.69
CA ASP A 328 6.80 -10.43 24.31
C ASP A 328 6.05 -10.36 22.96
N GLN A 329 6.55 -11.09 21.96
CA GLN A 329 5.93 -11.14 20.63
C GLN A 329 4.48 -11.63 20.66
N ARG A 330 4.07 -12.42 21.66
CA ARG A 330 2.70 -12.92 21.82
C ARG A 330 1.67 -11.78 21.95
N MET A 331 2.08 -10.59 22.32
CA MET A 331 1.19 -9.43 22.29
C MET A 331 0.58 -9.15 20.90
N LEU A 332 1.24 -9.59 19.81
CA LEU A 332 0.72 -9.46 18.44
C LEU A 332 -0.28 -10.53 18.05
N MET A 333 -0.44 -11.57 18.90
CA MET A 333 -1.36 -12.70 18.65
C MET A 333 -2.81 -12.39 19.03
N ILE A 334 -3.10 -11.18 19.51
CA ILE A 334 -4.49 -10.75 19.72
C ILE A 334 -5.26 -10.86 18.40
N PRO A 335 -6.34 -11.66 18.33
CA PRO A 335 -7.12 -11.74 17.10
C PRO A 335 -7.94 -10.47 16.87
N PRO A 336 -8.30 -10.14 15.64
CA PRO A 336 -9.30 -9.14 15.36
C PRO A 336 -10.60 -9.40 16.11
N VAL A 337 -11.14 -8.38 16.77
CA VAL A 337 -12.25 -8.53 17.71
C VAL A 337 -13.59 -8.48 16.99
N ASP A 338 -14.47 -9.46 17.19
CA ASP A 338 -15.89 -9.35 16.85
C ASP A 338 -16.62 -8.57 17.97
N LEU A 339 -16.75 -7.28 17.76
CA LEU A 339 -17.31 -6.36 18.75
C LEU A 339 -18.83 -6.59 18.99
N ASP A 340 -19.55 -7.10 18.00
CA ASP A 340 -20.96 -7.45 18.16
C ASP A 340 -21.11 -8.62 19.14
N LYS A 341 -20.28 -9.68 18.99
CA LYS A 341 -20.25 -10.80 19.93
C LYS A 341 -19.82 -10.37 21.31
N LEU A 342 -18.81 -9.54 21.43
CA LEU A 342 -18.31 -9.04 22.69
C LEU A 342 -19.36 -8.18 23.40
N LEU A 343 -20.10 -7.35 22.67
CA LEU A 343 -21.18 -6.51 23.21
C LEU A 343 -22.35 -7.36 23.69
N SER A 344 -22.78 -8.37 22.92
CA SER A 344 -23.87 -9.27 23.29
C SER A 344 -23.52 -10.12 24.52
N TRP A 345 -22.27 -10.59 24.61
CA TRP A 345 -21.77 -11.28 25.79
C TRP A 345 -21.81 -10.38 27.04
N LYS A 346 -21.32 -9.14 26.94
CA LYS A 346 -21.38 -8.16 28.03
C LYS A 346 -22.81 -7.92 28.49
N ALA A 347 -23.75 -7.73 27.57
CA ALA A 347 -25.15 -7.54 27.90
C ALA A 347 -25.74 -8.76 28.63
N SER A 348 -25.46 -9.99 28.19
CA SER A 348 -25.95 -11.22 28.85
C SER A 348 -25.34 -11.43 30.23
N PHE A 349 -24.11 -11.00 30.46
CA PHE A 349 -23.46 -11.07 31.77
C PHE A 349 -24.12 -10.09 32.77
N LEU A 350 -24.37 -8.85 32.35
CA LEU A 350 -25.03 -7.85 33.19
C LEU A 350 -26.49 -8.23 33.56
N THR A 351 -27.21 -8.86 32.63
CA THR A 351 -28.60 -9.33 32.90
C THR A 351 -28.66 -10.52 33.85
N LYS A 352 -27.57 -11.29 33.99
CA LYS A 352 -27.46 -12.42 34.92
C LYS A 352 -26.94 -12.05 36.32
N GLY A 353 -26.82 -10.78 36.65
CA GLY A 353 -26.45 -10.29 37.98
C GLY A 353 -24.97 -10.39 38.33
N GLY A 354 -24.09 -10.38 37.29
CA GLY A 354 -22.65 -10.31 37.51
C GLY A 354 -22.22 -8.95 38.07
N ASN A 355 -21.40 -8.96 39.12
CA ASN A 355 -20.82 -7.76 39.70
C ASN A 355 -19.92 -7.01 38.69
N ASP A 356 -19.85 -5.70 38.78
CA ASP A 356 -19.21 -4.75 37.85
C ASP A 356 -17.69 -4.91 37.58
N HIS A 357 -17.06 -5.90 38.15
CA HIS A 357 -15.66 -6.22 37.82
C HIS A 357 -15.58 -7.05 36.56
N LEU A 358 -15.36 -6.40 35.42
CA LEU A 358 -15.11 -6.98 34.12
C LEU A 358 -13.83 -7.87 34.14
N THR A 359 -13.93 -9.07 34.69
CA THR A 359 -13.03 -10.15 34.34
C THR A 359 -13.55 -10.75 33.05
N VAL A 360 -13.02 -10.32 31.93
CA VAL A 360 -13.29 -10.94 30.62
C VAL A 360 -12.63 -12.31 30.64
N PRO A 361 -13.36 -13.42 30.43
CA PRO A 361 -12.72 -14.73 30.32
C PRO A 361 -11.95 -14.81 29.01
N TRP A 362 -10.67 -14.94 29.12
CA TRP A 362 -9.71 -15.16 28.01
C TRP A 362 -9.11 -16.55 28.12
#